data_3d90e7de510fc8773c7059610d34f8f5
#
_entry.id   3d90e7de510fc8773c7059610d34f8f5
#
_cell.length_a   1.000
_cell.length_b   1.000
_cell.length_c   1.000
_cell.angle_alpha   90.00
_cell.angle_beta   90.00
_cell.angle_gamma   90.00
#
_symmetry.space_group_name_H-M   'P 1'
#
loop_
_entity.id
_entity.type
_entity.pdbx_description
1 polymer ?
#
loop_
_entity_poly.entity_id
_entity_poly.type
_entity_poly.pdbx_seq_one_letter_code
_entity_poly.pdbx_strand_id
1 'polypeptide(L)'
;MNIEKPFRNALFSALIACGIVNTQPACAVTQTVRVGIMSGEDEDVWRTVAANAAKEGITVKVTTFSDYTQPNEALAQHDLDANSFQHKPYLDAQIAARHYAIVPVGFTYVQPIGLYSRKVKSVAALRENAAIGVPNDPSNEGRALLLLQANGVIKLRDGVGMLPTARDISSNPKHVQIKELDAGIVGRAIGDLDAAVVNTDWAIKAGIEIPQERIAQEDVTGNPYRNFIAVNAKDAQAPWVKTLVQSYQQANVASAILKVYHGVTLPAWDGAPQH
;
A
#
# COMPACT_ATOMS: atom_id res chain seq x y z
N MET A 1 54.35 39.82 -83.57
CA MET A 1 53.09 39.26 -84.04
C MET A 1 52.42 38.64 -82.81
N ASN A 2 51.62 39.48 -82.20
CA ASN A 2 50.97 39.17 -80.93
C ASN A 2 49.66 38.41 -81.16
N ILE A 3 49.46 37.31 -80.49
CA ILE A 3 48.20 36.58 -80.47
C ILE A 3 47.70 36.55 -79.02
N GLU A 4 46.66 37.34 -78.79
CA GLU A 4 45.95 37.36 -77.50
C GLU A 4 45.05 36.14 -77.37
N LYS A 5 45.02 35.55 -76.17
CA LYS A 5 44.08 34.51 -75.80
C LYS A 5 43.01 35.10 -74.89
N PRO A 6 41.71 34.79 -75.09
CA PRO A 6 40.66 35.28 -74.23
C PRO A 6 40.51 34.44 -72.89
N PHE A 7 40.33 35.18 -71.82
CA PHE A 7 39.96 34.62 -70.47
C PHE A 7 38.53 34.12 -70.52
N ARG A 8 38.34 32.83 -70.09
CA ARG A 8 37.03 32.28 -69.85
C ARG A 8 36.75 32.30 -68.31
N ASN A 9 35.81 33.18 -67.94
CA ASN A 9 35.27 33.18 -66.56
C ASN A 9 34.39 31.96 -66.34
N ALA A 10 34.79 31.10 -65.39
CA ALA A 10 33.96 30.01 -64.87
C ALA A 10 33.19 30.51 -63.64
N LEU A 11 31.88 30.68 -63.81
CA LEU A 11 30.98 30.90 -62.68
C LEU A 11 30.83 29.57 -61.91
N PHE A 12 31.31 29.52 -60.65
CA PHE A 12 31.01 28.46 -59.70
C PHE A 12 29.65 28.75 -59.02
N SER A 13 28.60 28.04 -59.44
CA SER A 13 27.31 28.05 -58.74
C SER A 13 27.39 27.10 -57.49
N ALA A 14 27.46 27.67 -56.31
CA ALA A 14 27.38 26.92 -55.06
C ALA A 14 25.90 26.52 -54.77
N LEU A 15 25.57 25.24 -54.96
CA LEU A 15 24.29 24.68 -54.49
C LEU A 15 24.38 24.49 -52.97
N ILE A 16 23.66 25.33 -52.23
CA ILE A 16 23.40 25.11 -50.78
C ILE A 16 22.30 24.06 -50.68
N ALA A 17 22.69 22.82 -50.40
CA ALA A 17 21.77 21.75 -50.04
C ALA A 17 21.27 21.98 -48.60
N CYS A 18 20.08 22.57 -48.48
CA CYS A 18 19.37 22.68 -47.19
C CYS A 18 18.89 21.27 -46.75
N GLY A 19 19.70 20.59 -45.93
CA GLY A 19 19.32 19.30 -45.33
C GLY A 19 18.14 19.50 -44.36
N ILE A 20 16.94 19.09 -44.75
CA ILE A 20 15.79 18.99 -43.85
C ILE A 20 16.09 17.86 -42.85
N VAL A 21 16.51 18.22 -41.65
CA VAL A 21 16.61 17.28 -40.53
C VAL A 21 15.19 16.90 -40.14
N ASN A 22 14.74 15.74 -40.62
CA ASN A 22 13.49 15.15 -40.24
C ASN A 22 13.66 14.60 -38.78
N THR A 23 13.38 15.43 -37.80
CA THR A 23 13.24 14.97 -36.41
C THR A 23 11.94 14.18 -36.29
N GLN A 24 12.03 12.87 -36.53
CA GLN A 24 10.96 11.96 -36.12
C GLN A 24 10.80 12.08 -34.58
N PRO A 25 9.57 12.30 -34.08
CA PRO A 25 9.35 12.19 -32.64
C PRO A 25 9.73 10.79 -32.23
N ALA A 26 10.73 10.67 -31.36
CA ALA A 26 11.05 9.41 -30.72
C ALA A 26 9.77 8.96 -30.00
N CYS A 27 9.17 7.86 -30.48
CA CYS A 27 8.07 7.21 -29.77
C CYS A 27 8.65 6.77 -28.42
N ALA A 28 8.37 7.52 -27.38
CA ALA A 28 8.81 7.17 -26.03
C ALA A 28 8.28 5.77 -25.75
N VAL A 29 9.16 4.80 -25.60
CA VAL A 29 8.79 3.44 -25.21
C VAL A 29 8.17 3.55 -23.84
N THR A 30 6.86 3.45 -23.77
CA THR A 30 6.13 3.45 -22.50
C THR A 30 6.46 2.15 -21.75
N GLN A 31 7.10 2.30 -20.61
CA GLN A 31 7.38 1.15 -19.74
C GLN A 31 6.09 0.69 -19.07
N THR A 32 5.74 -0.59 -19.20
CA THR A 32 4.62 -1.17 -18.44
C THR A 32 5.12 -1.64 -17.08
N VAL A 33 4.40 -1.27 -16.01
CA VAL A 33 4.64 -1.70 -14.62
C VAL A 33 3.38 -2.39 -14.10
N ARG A 34 3.52 -3.66 -13.70
CA ARG A 34 2.44 -4.49 -13.14
C ARG A 34 2.42 -4.31 -11.64
N VAL A 35 1.30 -3.83 -11.08
CA VAL A 35 1.18 -3.51 -9.66
C VAL A 35 0.07 -4.34 -9.02
N GLY A 36 0.40 -5.09 -7.96
CA GLY A 36 -0.56 -5.84 -7.16
C GLY A 36 -1.12 -4.98 -6.02
N ILE A 37 -2.44 -4.93 -5.89
CA ILE A 37 -3.14 -4.20 -4.82
C ILE A 37 -4.28 -5.04 -4.25
N MET A 38 -4.87 -4.62 -3.13
CA MET A 38 -6.12 -5.21 -2.67
C MET A 38 -7.29 -4.71 -3.54
N SER A 39 -8.26 -5.60 -3.82
CA SER A 39 -9.48 -5.22 -4.52
C SER A 39 -10.32 -4.23 -3.70
N GLY A 40 -11.12 -3.40 -4.36
CA GLY A 40 -12.02 -2.43 -3.73
C GLY A 40 -11.49 -1.00 -3.82
N GLU A 41 -11.52 -0.27 -2.72
CA GLU A 41 -11.23 1.17 -2.63
C GLU A 41 -9.87 1.55 -3.23
N ASP A 42 -8.87 0.71 -3.10
CA ASP A 42 -7.53 0.93 -3.65
C ASP A 42 -7.53 1.04 -5.19
N GLU A 43 -8.47 0.40 -5.87
CA GLU A 43 -8.56 0.48 -7.34
C GLU A 43 -8.80 1.92 -7.83
N ASP A 44 -9.61 2.70 -7.10
CA ASP A 44 -9.88 4.09 -7.42
C ASP A 44 -8.68 5.00 -7.12
N VAL A 45 -7.95 4.73 -6.03
CA VAL A 45 -6.69 5.41 -5.72
C VAL A 45 -5.66 5.14 -6.82
N TRP A 46 -5.46 3.87 -7.19
CA TRP A 46 -4.48 3.48 -8.19
C TRP A 46 -4.86 3.91 -9.61
N ARG A 47 -6.12 4.17 -9.91
CA ARG A 47 -6.54 4.83 -11.16
C ARG A 47 -5.95 6.25 -11.25
N THR A 48 -5.94 6.99 -10.14
CA THR A 48 -5.31 8.32 -10.07
C THR A 48 -3.79 8.22 -10.23
N VAL A 49 -3.16 7.25 -9.56
CA VAL A 49 -1.71 6.99 -9.69
C VAL A 49 -1.34 6.63 -11.12
N ALA A 50 -2.11 5.75 -11.78
CA ALA A 50 -1.88 5.36 -13.17
C ALA A 50 -1.98 6.56 -14.13
N ALA A 51 -2.92 7.47 -13.90
CA ALA A 51 -3.05 8.70 -14.68
C ALA A 51 -1.86 9.65 -14.49
N ASN A 52 -1.27 9.71 -13.29
CA ASN A 52 -0.04 10.47 -13.03
C ASN A 52 1.16 9.82 -13.71
N ALA A 53 1.32 8.49 -13.53
CA ALA A 53 2.44 7.73 -14.10
C ALA A 53 2.47 7.76 -15.65
N ALA A 54 1.30 7.79 -16.27
CA ALA A 54 1.19 7.88 -17.74
C ALA A 54 1.79 9.17 -18.30
N LYS A 55 1.72 10.28 -17.56
CA LYS A 55 2.34 11.57 -17.95
C LYS A 55 3.87 11.49 -17.95
N GLU A 56 4.42 10.56 -17.16
CA GLU A 56 5.84 10.31 -16.99
C GLU A 56 6.33 9.09 -17.82
N GLY A 57 5.51 8.62 -18.79
CA GLY A 57 5.88 7.53 -19.69
C GLY A 57 5.76 6.12 -19.09
N ILE A 58 5.02 5.95 -17.98
CA ILE A 58 4.76 4.63 -17.36
C ILE A 58 3.30 4.24 -17.55
N THR A 59 3.08 3.05 -18.10
CA THR A 59 1.75 2.42 -18.13
C THR A 59 1.62 1.49 -16.93
N VAL A 60 0.80 1.85 -15.94
CA VAL A 60 0.49 1.00 -14.78
C VAL A 60 -0.60 0.00 -15.15
N LYS A 61 -0.33 -1.30 -14.95
CA LYS A 61 -1.32 -2.39 -15.03
C LYS A 61 -1.57 -2.91 -13.64
N VAL A 62 -2.78 -2.69 -13.13
CA VAL A 62 -3.21 -3.13 -11.81
C VAL A 62 -3.71 -4.57 -11.86
N THR A 63 -3.26 -5.38 -10.89
CA THR A 63 -3.80 -6.71 -10.59
C THR A 63 -4.35 -6.67 -9.16
N THR A 64 -5.60 -7.07 -8.98
CA THR A 64 -6.28 -7.04 -7.68
C THR A 64 -6.25 -8.40 -7.00
N PHE A 65 -6.12 -8.40 -5.67
CA PHE A 65 -6.10 -9.59 -4.83
C PHE A 65 -7.20 -9.54 -3.77
N SER A 66 -7.66 -10.71 -3.38
CA SER A 66 -8.72 -10.88 -2.37
C SER A 66 -8.22 -11.47 -1.04
N ASP A 67 -6.91 -11.63 -0.87
CA ASP A 67 -6.25 -12.06 0.37
C ASP A 67 -4.83 -11.48 0.45
N TYR A 68 -4.23 -11.47 1.64
CA TYR A 68 -2.90 -10.91 1.87
C TYR A 68 -1.74 -11.85 1.50
N THR A 69 -2.00 -13.14 1.22
CA THR A 69 -0.94 -14.14 1.04
C THR A 69 -0.35 -14.12 -0.36
N GLN A 70 -1.14 -13.79 -1.37
CA GLN A 70 -0.77 -13.90 -2.77
C GLN A 70 0.11 -12.75 -3.30
N PRO A 71 -0.06 -11.44 -2.92
CA PRO A 71 0.66 -10.36 -3.60
C PRO A 71 2.18 -10.43 -3.49
N ASN A 72 2.73 -10.89 -2.35
CA ASN A 72 4.18 -11.07 -2.18
C ASN A 72 4.70 -12.29 -2.95
N GLU A 73 3.93 -13.35 -3.03
CA GLU A 73 4.26 -14.53 -3.85
C GLU A 73 4.34 -14.15 -5.33
N ALA A 74 3.32 -13.46 -5.85
CA ALA A 74 3.28 -13.00 -7.24
C ALA A 74 4.43 -12.02 -7.57
N LEU A 75 4.81 -11.14 -6.61
CA LEU A 75 5.96 -10.26 -6.76
C LEU A 75 7.28 -11.05 -6.78
N ALA A 76 7.45 -12.02 -5.88
CA ALA A 76 8.65 -12.86 -5.83
C ALA A 76 8.83 -13.72 -7.08
N GLN A 77 7.73 -14.18 -7.69
CA GLN A 77 7.72 -14.94 -8.95
C GLN A 77 7.82 -14.06 -10.21
N HIS A 78 7.91 -12.74 -10.05
CA HIS A 78 7.96 -11.77 -11.15
C HIS A 78 6.68 -11.71 -12.01
N ASP A 79 5.54 -12.16 -11.50
CA ASP A 79 4.24 -11.92 -12.10
C ASP A 79 3.81 -10.46 -11.92
N LEU A 80 4.34 -9.80 -10.90
CA LEU A 80 4.25 -8.38 -10.63
C LEU A 80 5.63 -7.72 -10.64
N ASP A 81 5.66 -6.41 -10.89
CA ASP A 81 6.85 -5.57 -10.76
C ASP A 81 6.88 -4.84 -9.41
N ALA A 82 5.68 -4.54 -8.86
CA ALA A 82 5.49 -3.93 -7.55
C ALA A 82 4.21 -4.45 -6.88
N ASN A 83 4.10 -4.29 -5.56
CA ASN A 83 2.82 -4.37 -4.86
C ASN A 83 2.65 -3.23 -3.85
N SER A 84 1.39 -2.94 -3.46
CA SER A 84 1.05 -1.93 -2.48
C SER A 84 -0.18 -2.39 -1.69
N PHE A 85 0.04 -3.03 -0.53
CA PHE A 85 -1.04 -3.55 0.31
C PHE A 85 -0.62 -3.76 1.77
N GLN A 86 0.67 -3.66 2.09
CA GLN A 86 1.27 -4.16 3.32
C GLN A 86 2.06 -3.09 4.07
N HIS A 87 2.24 -3.31 5.35
CA HIS A 87 3.10 -2.55 6.25
C HIS A 87 4.38 -3.33 6.62
N LYS A 88 5.37 -2.65 7.20
CA LYS A 88 6.69 -3.22 7.46
C LYS A 88 6.67 -4.48 8.34
N PRO A 89 5.94 -4.54 9.48
CA PRO A 89 5.88 -5.77 10.27
C PRO A 89 5.31 -6.97 9.51
N TYR A 90 4.35 -6.76 8.58
CA TYR A 90 3.83 -7.83 7.74
C TYR A 90 4.89 -8.34 6.76
N LEU A 91 5.54 -7.42 6.03
CA LEU A 91 6.62 -7.81 5.10
C LEU A 91 7.75 -8.54 5.83
N ASP A 92 8.17 -8.08 7.00
CA ASP A 92 9.25 -8.72 7.77
C ASP A 92 8.89 -10.15 8.17
N ALA A 93 7.65 -10.38 8.63
CA ALA A 93 7.16 -11.71 8.95
C ALA A 93 7.14 -12.62 7.70
N GLN A 94 6.72 -12.09 6.55
CA GLN A 94 6.73 -12.83 5.27
C GLN A 94 8.15 -13.15 4.81
N ILE A 95 9.09 -12.20 4.93
CA ILE A 95 10.52 -12.43 4.60
C ILE A 95 11.11 -13.51 5.51
N ALA A 96 10.83 -13.46 6.81
CA ALA A 96 11.31 -14.45 7.77
C ALA A 96 10.79 -15.87 7.44
N ALA A 97 9.53 -15.98 7.01
CA ALA A 97 8.89 -17.26 6.71
C ALA A 97 9.17 -17.81 5.32
N ARG A 98 9.32 -16.94 4.31
CA ARG A 98 9.36 -17.29 2.89
C ARG A 98 10.67 -16.94 2.18
N HIS A 99 11.57 -16.21 2.86
CA HIS A 99 12.87 -15.75 2.32
C HIS A 99 12.74 -14.87 1.07
N TYR A 100 11.66 -14.08 0.97
CA TYR A 100 11.46 -13.15 -0.14
C TYR A 100 12.54 -12.08 -0.19
N ALA A 101 13.05 -11.78 -1.39
CA ALA A 101 13.94 -10.66 -1.64
C ALA A 101 13.12 -9.41 -2.05
N ILE A 102 12.21 -8.96 -1.17
CA ILE A 102 11.29 -7.84 -1.38
C ILE A 102 11.66 -6.70 -0.43
N VAL A 103 11.63 -5.47 -0.92
CA VAL A 103 11.97 -4.27 -0.14
C VAL A 103 10.93 -3.16 -0.35
N PRO A 104 10.64 -2.35 0.69
CA PRO A 104 9.83 -1.15 0.56
C PRO A 104 10.59 -0.05 -0.18
N VAL A 105 9.89 0.73 -1.03
CA VAL A 105 10.49 1.82 -1.81
C VAL A 105 9.81 3.18 -1.64
N GLY A 106 8.60 3.24 -1.12
CA GLY A 106 7.90 4.51 -0.86
C GLY A 106 6.62 4.30 -0.06
N PHE A 107 6.42 5.12 0.97
CA PHE A 107 5.19 5.07 1.78
C PHE A 107 3.97 5.51 0.99
N THR A 108 2.82 4.96 1.34
CA THR A 108 1.53 5.22 0.71
C THR A 108 0.52 5.81 1.70
N TYR A 109 -0.09 5.01 2.53
CA TYR A 109 -1.10 5.44 3.50
C TYR A 109 -0.93 4.72 4.84
N VAL A 110 -1.64 5.19 5.86
CA VAL A 110 -1.86 4.47 7.11
C VAL A 110 -3.34 4.18 7.27
N GLN A 111 -3.64 2.93 7.65
CA GLN A 111 -4.97 2.45 7.99
C GLN A 111 -4.95 2.00 9.45
N PRO A 112 -5.43 2.83 10.40
CA PRO A 112 -5.46 2.43 11.79
C PRO A 112 -6.41 1.24 11.96
N ILE A 113 -5.92 0.15 12.57
CA ILE A 113 -6.76 -1.01 12.87
C ILE A 113 -7.78 -0.65 13.95
N GLY A 114 -9.00 -1.17 13.85
CA GLY A 114 -10.09 -0.88 14.79
C GLY A 114 -10.60 -2.11 15.50
N LEU A 115 -11.07 -1.92 16.74
CA LEU A 115 -11.92 -2.86 17.47
C LEU A 115 -13.38 -2.46 17.26
N TYR A 116 -14.15 -3.36 16.71
CA TYR A 116 -15.56 -3.14 16.33
C TYR A 116 -16.50 -4.05 17.10
N SER A 117 -17.72 -3.60 17.34
CA SER A 117 -18.77 -4.42 17.94
C SER A 117 -20.15 -3.96 17.48
N ARG A 118 -21.04 -4.93 17.18
CA ARG A 118 -22.47 -4.73 16.99
C ARG A 118 -23.29 -4.86 18.26
N LYS A 119 -22.67 -5.43 19.34
CA LYS A 119 -23.35 -5.76 20.58
C LYS A 119 -23.13 -4.71 21.68
N VAL A 120 -21.98 -4.04 21.68
CA VAL A 120 -21.62 -3.03 22.70
C VAL A 120 -21.10 -1.74 22.07
N LYS A 121 -21.15 -0.64 22.82
CA LYS A 121 -20.74 0.68 22.33
C LYS A 121 -19.44 1.20 22.97
N SER A 122 -18.80 0.41 23.82
CA SER A 122 -17.50 0.73 24.42
C SER A 122 -16.77 -0.51 24.85
N VAL A 123 -15.45 -0.42 25.00
CA VAL A 123 -14.60 -1.49 25.54
C VAL A 123 -15.01 -1.88 26.97
N ALA A 124 -15.39 -0.90 27.79
CA ALA A 124 -15.82 -1.16 29.18
C ALA A 124 -17.07 -2.04 29.24
N ALA A 125 -17.96 -1.95 28.23
CA ALA A 125 -19.20 -2.73 28.16
C ALA A 125 -19.02 -4.18 27.67
N LEU A 126 -17.79 -4.59 27.29
CA LEU A 126 -17.52 -6.00 26.97
C LEU A 126 -17.82 -6.86 28.20
N ARG A 127 -18.61 -7.92 27.98
CA ARG A 127 -18.98 -8.84 29.04
C ARG A 127 -17.81 -9.77 29.46
N GLU A 128 -17.94 -10.40 30.58
CA GLU A 128 -17.06 -11.50 30.94
C GLU A 128 -17.18 -12.64 29.91
N ASN A 129 -16.07 -13.33 29.65
CA ASN A 129 -15.94 -14.37 28.61
C ASN A 129 -16.35 -13.91 27.20
N ALA A 130 -16.23 -12.59 26.87
CA ALA A 130 -16.50 -12.08 25.53
C ALA A 130 -15.62 -12.76 24.49
N ALA A 131 -16.20 -13.20 23.37
CA ALA A 131 -15.46 -13.71 22.21
C ALA A 131 -14.98 -12.55 21.34
N ILE A 132 -13.66 -12.39 21.19
CA ILE A 132 -13.05 -11.33 20.39
C ILE A 132 -12.28 -11.94 19.23
N GLY A 133 -12.71 -11.64 17.99
CA GLY A 133 -12.01 -12.05 16.78
C GLY A 133 -10.76 -11.20 16.55
N VAL A 134 -9.67 -11.83 16.12
CA VAL A 134 -8.43 -11.18 15.70
C VAL A 134 -7.90 -11.83 14.43
N PRO A 135 -7.13 -11.11 13.56
CA PRO A 135 -6.42 -11.73 12.45
C PRO A 135 -5.44 -12.80 12.92
N ASN A 136 -5.22 -13.84 12.11
CA ASN A 136 -4.34 -14.98 12.46
C ASN A 136 -2.95 -14.92 11.82
N ASP A 137 -2.65 -13.90 11.00
CA ASP A 137 -1.29 -13.70 10.56
C ASP A 137 -0.44 -13.05 11.66
N PRO A 138 0.86 -13.44 11.80
CA PRO A 138 1.64 -13.06 12.97
C PRO A 138 1.69 -11.56 13.25
N SER A 139 1.70 -10.73 12.20
CA SER A 139 1.83 -9.29 12.39
C SER A 139 0.51 -8.61 12.74
N ASN A 140 -0.61 -9.01 12.14
CA ASN A 140 -1.92 -8.43 12.46
C ASN A 140 -2.52 -9.04 13.74
N GLU A 141 -2.22 -10.31 14.09
CA GLU A 141 -2.51 -10.86 15.41
C GLU A 141 -1.81 -10.04 16.50
N GLY A 142 -0.48 -9.86 16.35
CA GLY A 142 0.30 -9.07 17.30
C GLY A 142 -0.23 -7.65 17.44
N ARG A 143 -0.52 -6.99 16.32
CA ARG A 143 -1.12 -5.65 16.27
C ARG A 143 -2.47 -5.59 16.97
N ALA A 144 -3.33 -6.59 16.76
CA ALA A 144 -4.62 -6.69 17.41
C ALA A 144 -4.49 -6.85 18.94
N LEU A 145 -3.59 -7.71 19.40
CA LEU A 145 -3.33 -7.91 20.83
C LEU A 145 -2.76 -6.65 21.48
N LEU A 146 -1.88 -5.92 20.78
CA LEU A 146 -1.37 -4.63 21.26
C LEU A 146 -2.50 -3.59 21.38
N LEU A 147 -3.45 -3.54 20.42
CA LEU A 147 -4.63 -2.68 20.52
C LEU A 147 -5.51 -3.06 21.73
N LEU A 148 -5.74 -4.34 21.95
CA LEU A 148 -6.51 -4.83 23.11
C LEU A 148 -5.82 -4.47 24.44
N GLN A 149 -4.48 -4.58 24.50
CA GLN A 149 -3.70 -4.14 25.65
C GLN A 149 -3.80 -2.63 25.88
N ALA A 150 -3.62 -1.82 24.83
CA ALA A 150 -3.71 -0.36 24.91
C ALA A 150 -5.07 0.13 25.44
N ASN A 151 -6.12 -0.68 25.26
CA ASN A 151 -7.48 -0.40 25.73
C ASN A 151 -7.84 -1.14 27.02
N GLY A 152 -6.88 -1.75 27.72
CA GLY A 152 -7.07 -2.37 29.02
C GLY A 152 -7.91 -3.67 29.02
N VAL A 153 -8.10 -4.29 27.84
CA VAL A 153 -8.84 -5.56 27.70
C VAL A 153 -8.01 -6.73 28.23
N ILE A 154 -6.72 -6.73 27.89
CA ILE A 154 -5.72 -7.73 28.29
C ILE A 154 -4.42 -7.04 28.70
N LYS A 155 -3.50 -7.78 29.33
CA LYS A 155 -2.10 -7.39 29.49
C LYS A 155 -1.21 -8.47 28.87
N LEU A 156 -0.25 -8.07 28.07
CA LEU A 156 0.79 -8.93 27.50
C LEU A 156 2.00 -8.99 28.42
N ARG A 157 2.83 -10.00 28.28
CA ARG A 157 4.13 -10.08 28.96
C ARG A 157 5.02 -8.92 28.50
N ASP A 158 5.90 -8.48 29.38
CA ASP A 158 6.85 -7.43 29.02
C ASP A 158 7.85 -7.94 27.94
N GLY A 159 8.24 -7.07 27.02
CA GLY A 159 9.25 -7.37 26.01
C GLY A 159 8.79 -8.19 24.81
N VAL A 160 7.49 -8.41 24.61
CA VAL A 160 6.95 -9.22 23.46
C VAL A 160 7.15 -8.60 22.09
N GLY A 161 7.55 -7.33 22.00
CA GLY A 161 7.77 -6.64 20.71
C GLY A 161 6.51 -6.44 19.89
N MET A 162 6.64 -6.54 18.55
CA MET A 162 5.56 -6.24 17.60
C MET A 162 4.74 -7.47 17.18
N LEU A 163 5.14 -8.67 17.57
CA LEU A 163 4.53 -9.93 17.14
C LEU A 163 4.09 -10.80 18.34
N PRO A 164 3.40 -10.24 19.37
CA PRO A 164 2.84 -11.09 20.44
C PRO A 164 1.78 -12.03 19.87
N THR A 165 1.61 -13.16 20.53
CA THR A 165 0.56 -14.15 20.28
C THR A 165 -0.39 -14.23 21.48
N ALA A 166 -1.52 -14.90 21.35
CA ALA A 166 -2.44 -15.11 22.46
C ALA A 166 -1.77 -15.80 23.68
N ARG A 167 -0.66 -16.54 23.49
CA ARG A 167 0.13 -17.17 24.56
C ARG A 167 0.92 -16.16 25.39
N ASP A 168 1.07 -14.94 24.91
CA ASP A 168 1.78 -13.86 25.58
C ASP A 168 0.89 -13.04 26.52
N ILE A 169 -0.41 -13.38 26.62
CA ILE A 169 -1.35 -12.75 27.53
C ILE A 169 -0.98 -13.14 28.99
N SER A 170 -0.56 -12.15 29.78
CA SER A 170 -0.19 -12.31 31.18
C SER A 170 -1.34 -11.98 32.13
N SER A 171 -2.33 -11.19 31.69
CA SER A 171 -3.55 -10.89 32.48
C SER A 171 -4.74 -10.72 31.55
N ASN A 172 -5.86 -11.29 31.94
CA ASN A 172 -7.12 -11.27 31.20
C ASN A 172 -8.29 -11.15 32.19
N PRO A 173 -8.55 -9.95 32.74
CA PRO A 173 -9.47 -9.77 33.86
C PRO A 173 -10.91 -10.18 33.57
N LYS A 174 -11.35 -10.03 32.31
CA LYS A 174 -12.69 -10.40 31.84
C LYS A 174 -12.75 -11.79 31.20
N HIS A 175 -11.66 -12.55 31.25
CA HIS A 175 -11.57 -13.89 30.66
C HIS A 175 -11.99 -13.90 29.18
N VAL A 176 -11.69 -12.81 28.42
CA VAL A 176 -12.05 -12.73 26.99
C VAL A 176 -11.41 -13.87 26.22
N GLN A 177 -12.14 -14.40 25.25
CA GLN A 177 -11.71 -15.50 24.41
C GLN A 177 -11.20 -14.95 23.06
N ILE A 178 -9.92 -15.03 22.83
CA ILE A 178 -9.33 -14.66 21.54
C ILE A 178 -9.68 -15.73 20.51
N LYS A 179 -10.25 -15.31 19.39
CA LYS A 179 -10.60 -16.16 18.22
C LYS A 179 -9.78 -15.72 17.04
N GLU A 180 -8.73 -16.49 16.75
CA GLU A 180 -7.84 -16.25 15.60
C GLU A 180 -8.54 -16.69 14.32
N LEU A 181 -8.73 -15.76 13.38
CA LEU A 181 -9.41 -15.96 12.11
C LEU A 181 -8.58 -15.33 10.97
N ASP A 182 -8.73 -15.82 9.74
CA ASP A 182 -8.16 -15.14 8.58
C ASP A 182 -8.61 -13.68 8.52
N ALA A 183 -7.69 -12.75 8.16
CA ALA A 183 -7.95 -11.31 8.15
C ALA A 183 -9.17 -10.94 7.28
N GLY A 184 -9.38 -11.63 6.15
CA GLY A 184 -10.54 -11.44 5.29
C GLY A 184 -11.86 -12.06 5.83
N ILE A 185 -11.78 -12.87 6.90
CA ILE A 185 -12.92 -13.54 7.51
C ILE A 185 -13.35 -12.84 8.81
N VAL A 186 -12.39 -12.32 9.60
CA VAL A 186 -12.67 -11.79 10.94
C VAL A 186 -13.78 -10.73 10.95
N GLY A 187 -13.79 -9.81 9.98
CA GLY A 187 -14.84 -8.78 9.86
C GLY A 187 -16.22 -9.36 9.54
N ARG A 188 -16.27 -10.41 8.71
CA ARG A 188 -17.54 -11.07 8.35
C ARG A 188 -18.14 -11.86 9.52
N ALA A 189 -17.29 -12.36 10.41
CA ALA A 189 -17.70 -13.10 11.60
C ALA A 189 -18.21 -12.20 12.75
N ILE A 190 -18.21 -10.87 12.60
CA ILE A 190 -18.53 -9.92 13.69
C ILE A 190 -19.92 -10.14 14.31
N GLY A 191 -20.88 -10.68 13.55
CA GLY A 191 -22.23 -11.01 14.03
C GLY A 191 -22.24 -12.11 15.09
N ASP A 192 -21.31 -13.07 15.00
CA ASP A 192 -21.18 -14.22 15.91
C ASP A 192 -20.27 -13.92 17.09
N LEU A 193 -19.47 -12.86 17.01
CA LEU A 193 -18.52 -12.42 18.03
C LEU A 193 -19.12 -11.34 18.94
N ASP A 194 -18.50 -11.11 20.06
CA ASP A 194 -18.84 -9.96 20.94
C ASP A 194 -18.13 -8.69 20.46
N ALA A 195 -16.92 -8.84 19.92
CA ALA A 195 -16.17 -7.79 19.22
C ALA A 195 -15.16 -8.42 18.25
N ALA A 196 -14.59 -7.62 17.36
CA ALA A 196 -13.55 -8.06 16.45
C ALA A 196 -12.53 -6.94 16.18
N VAL A 197 -11.24 -7.27 16.20
CA VAL A 197 -10.20 -6.38 15.68
C VAL A 197 -10.05 -6.64 14.18
N VAL A 198 -10.32 -5.63 13.37
CA VAL A 198 -10.40 -5.79 11.91
C VAL A 198 -9.55 -4.72 11.22
N ASN A 199 -8.74 -5.12 10.24
CA ASN A 199 -8.06 -4.19 9.35
C ASN A 199 -9.09 -3.36 8.59
N THR A 200 -8.79 -2.08 8.35
CA THR A 200 -9.75 -1.09 7.84
C THR A 200 -10.37 -1.48 6.51
N ASP A 201 -9.58 -1.94 5.54
CA ASP A 201 -10.08 -2.42 4.25
C ASP A 201 -11.01 -3.62 4.37
N TRP A 202 -10.72 -4.57 5.29
CA TRP A 202 -11.59 -5.70 5.58
C TRP A 202 -12.84 -5.32 6.36
N ALA A 203 -12.77 -4.28 7.21
CA ALA A 203 -13.93 -3.73 7.88
C ALA A 203 -14.92 -3.13 6.87
N ILE A 204 -14.42 -2.34 5.90
CA ILE A 204 -15.23 -1.77 4.83
C ILE A 204 -15.88 -2.90 4.00
N LYS A 205 -15.10 -3.87 3.55
CA LYS A 205 -15.60 -5.03 2.75
C LYS A 205 -16.61 -5.90 3.50
N ALA A 206 -16.52 -5.95 4.83
CA ALA A 206 -17.48 -6.68 5.68
C ALA A 206 -18.75 -5.87 5.96
N GLY A 207 -18.87 -4.64 5.46
CA GLY A 207 -20.00 -3.76 5.72
C GLY A 207 -20.09 -3.31 7.18
N ILE A 208 -18.93 -3.16 7.85
CA ILE A 208 -18.87 -2.59 9.20
C ILE A 208 -19.02 -1.07 9.07
N GLU A 209 -20.00 -0.51 9.77
CA GLU A 209 -20.27 0.93 9.77
C GLU A 209 -19.23 1.66 10.62
N ILE A 210 -18.18 2.16 9.97
CA ILE A 210 -17.17 3.00 10.60
C ILE A 210 -17.65 4.47 10.53
N PRO A 211 -17.69 5.24 11.62
CA PRO A 211 -17.21 4.97 12.99
C PRO A 211 -18.25 4.39 13.98
N GLN A 212 -19.48 4.09 13.57
CA GLN A 212 -20.62 3.78 14.46
C GLN A 212 -20.44 2.47 15.23
N GLU A 213 -19.79 1.46 14.62
CA GLU A 213 -19.51 0.16 15.23
C GLU A 213 -18.14 0.10 15.89
N ARG A 214 -17.29 1.13 15.73
CA ARG A 214 -15.95 1.16 16.30
C ARG A 214 -15.98 1.54 17.78
N ILE A 215 -15.45 0.68 18.66
CA ILE A 215 -15.37 0.89 20.10
C ILE A 215 -13.96 1.23 20.58
N ALA A 216 -12.92 0.96 19.77
CA ALA A 216 -11.55 1.42 19.96
C ALA A 216 -10.81 1.43 18.61
N GLN A 217 -9.71 2.18 18.56
CA GLN A 217 -8.87 2.30 17.38
C GLN A 217 -7.42 2.55 17.79
N GLU A 218 -6.52 2.14 16.94
CA GLU A 218 -5.10 2.44 17.03
C GLU A 218 -4.83 3.94 16.78
N ASP A 219 -3.80 4.48 17.45
CA ASP A 219 -3.33 5.84 17.18
C ASP A 219 -2.70 5.91 15.78
N VAL A 220 -2.92 7.01 15.09
CA VAL A 220 -2.32 7.27 13.78
C VAL A 220 -0.95 7.96 13.90
N THR A 221 -0.71 8.66 15.02
CA THR A 221 0.54 9.42 15.24
C THR A 221 1.71 8.48 15.50
N GLY A 222 2.75 8.57 14.65
CA GLY A 222 3.91 7.68 14.79
C GLY A 222 3.62 6.21 14.53
N ASN A 223 2.50 5.90 13.87
CA ASN A 223 2.05 4.55 13.63
C ASN A 223 3.08 3.76 12.78
N PRO A 224 3.59 2.60 13.27
CA PRO A 224 4.58 1.80 12.57
C PRO A 224 4.01 1.00 11.39
N TYR A 225 2.69 0.98 11.24
CA TYR A 225 1.97 0.19 10.24
C TYR A 225 1.62 1.02 8.98
N ARG A 226 2.44 2.05 8.67
CA ARG A 226 2.33 2.73 7.38
C ARG A 226 2.55 1.74 6.25
N ASN A 227 1.66 1.75 5.28
CA ASN A 227 1.77 0.95 4.07
C ASN A 227 2.76 1.58 3.08
N PHE A 228 3.21 0.79 2.12
CA PHE A 228 4.20 1.23 1.15
C PHE A 228 4.06 0.47 -0.18
N ILE A 229 4.69 1.01 -1.22
CA ILE A 229 5.01 0.29 -2.45
C ILE A 229 6.23 -0.57 -2.18
N ALA A 230 6.16 -1.86 -2.53
CA ALA A 230 7.27 -2.80 -2.45
C ALA A 230 7.63 -3.35 -3.83
N VAL A 231 8.91 -3.65 -4.00
CA VAL A 231 9.49 -4.23 -5.24
C VAL A 231 10.48 -5.33 -4.89
N ASN A 232 10.86 -6.15 -5.88
CA ASN A 232 12.02 -7.03 -5.70
C ASN A 232 13.28 -6.21 -5.42
N ALA A 233 14.13 -6.65 -4.50
CA ALA A 233 15.32 -5.91 -4.05
C ALA A 233 16.25 -5.51 -5.22
N LYS A 234 16.37 -6.35 -6.26
CA LYS A 234 17.16 -6.05 -7.45
C LYS A 234 16.67 -4.85 -8.25
N ASP A 235 15.36 -4.55 -8.14
CA ASP A 235 14.71 -3.48 -8.92
C ASP A 235 14.60 -2.17 -8.14
N ALA A 236 14.97 -2.15 -6.85
CA ALA A 236 14.77 -1.01 -5.95
C ALA A 236 15.38 0.32 -6.44
N GLN A 237 16.44 0.26 -7.24
CA GLN A 237 17.10 1.44 -7.82
C GLN A 237 16.75 1.67 -9.29
N ALA A 238 15.80 0.90 -9.86
CA ALA A 238 15.40 1.09 -11.25
C ALA A 238 14.69 2.46 -11.44
N PRO A 239 14.94 3.18 -12.55
CA PRO A 239 14.36 4.50 -12.77
C PRO A 239 12.84 4.54 -12.66
N TRP A 240 12.15 3.51 -13.14
CA TRP A 240 10.69 3.41 -13.07
C TRP A 240 10.14 3.36 -11.65
N VAL A 241 10.90 2.81 -10.68
CA VAL A 241 10.50 2.74 -9.27
C VAL A 241 10.35 4.15 -8.69
N LYS A 242 11.35 5.01 -8.92
CA LYS A 242 11.29 6.41 -8.48
C LYS A 242 10.08 7.12 -9.08
N THR A 243 9.85 6.94 -10.39
CA THR A 243 8.72 7.55 -11.10
C THR A 243 7.38 7.03 -10.56
N LEU A 244 7.24 5.73 -10.30
CA LEU A 244 6.03 5.16 -9.70
C LEU A 244 5.74 5.74 -8.31
N VAL A 245 6.75 5.79 -7.43
CA VAL A 245 6.62 6.37 -6.09
C VAL A 245 6.23 7.85 -6.18
N GLN A 246 6.88 8.63 -7.03
CA GLN A 246 6.55 10.03 -7.23
C GLN A 246 5.15 10.23 -7.82
N SER A 247 4.68 9.31 -8.67
CA SER A 247 3.31 9.33 -9.21
C SER A 247 2.25 9.03 -8.15
N TYR A 248 2.61 8.23 -7.13
CA TYR A 248 1.76 7.97 -5.97
C TYR A 248 1.74 9.15 -4.99
N GLN A 249 2.89 9.70 -4.65
CA GLN A 249 3.07 10.70 -3.59
C GLN A 249 2.71 12.12 -4.07
N GLN A 250 1.53 12.29 -4.66
CA GLN A 250 1.01 13.56 -5.15
C GLN A 250 -0.25 14.00 -4.40
N ALA A 251 -0.50 15.31 -4.37
CA ALA A 251 -1.65 15.89 -3.67
C ALA A 251 -3.00 15.36 -4.18
N ASN A 252 -3.13 15.09 -5.50
CA ASN A 252 -4.35 14.51 -6.05
C ASN A 252 -4.58 13.07 -5.61
N VAL A 253 -3.51 12.28 -5.35
CA VAL A 253 -3.61 10.93 -4.79
C VAL A 253 -3.99 11.01 -3.31
N ALA A 254 -3.41 11.94 -2.55
CA ALA A 254 -3.83 12.19 -1.16
C ALA A 254 -5.33 12.51 -1.09
N SER A 255 -5.80 13.40 -1.96
CA SER A 255 -7.24 13.74 -2.05
C SER A 255 -8.09 12.54 -2.45
N ALA A 256 -7.60 11.68 -3.35
CA ALA A 256 -8.29 10.44 -3.74
C ALA A 256 -8.41 9.48 -2.55
N ILE A 257 -7.33 9.25 -1.78
CA ILE A 257 -7.33 8.40 -0.58
C ILE A 257 -8.40 8.89 0.40
N LEU A 258 -8.39 10.18 0.76
CA LEU A 258 -9.33 10.74 1.71
C LEU A 258 -10.78 10.61 1.26
N LYS A 259 -11.03 10.84 -0.02
CA LYS A 259 -12.36 10.73 -0.62
C LYS A 259 -12.86 9.30 -0.63
N VAL A 260 -12.06 8.37 -1.15
CA VAL A 260 -12.45 6.98 -1.37
C VAL A 260 -12.65 6.24 -0.05
N TYR A 261 -11.78 6.50 0.91
CA TYR A 261 -11.85 5.90 2.25
C TYR A 261 -12.60 6.74 3.28
N HIS A 262 -13.30 7.80 2.85
CA HIS A 262 -14.10 8.66 3.75
C HIS A 262 -13.33 9.16 4.98
N GLY A 263 -12.03 9.42 4.83
CA GLY A 263 -11.15 9.91 5.90
C GLY A 263 -10.70 8.87 6.93
N VAL A 264 -11.08 7.59 6.80
CA VAL A 264 -10.60 6.53 7.73
C VAL A 264 -9.21 6.00 7.38
N THR A 265 -8.74 6.27 6.17
CA THR A 265 -7.38 6.01 5.69
C THR A 265 -6.71 7.34 5.39
N LEU A 266 -5.47 7.52 5.85
CA LEU A 266 -4.76 8.79 5.73
C LEU A 266 -3.50 8.64 4.88
N PRO A 267 -3.17 9.60 4.00
CA PRO A 267 -1.87 9.65 3.33
C PRO A 267 -0.74 9.64 4.37
N ALA A 268 0.32 8.87 4.15
CA ALA A 268 1.34 8.64 5.19
C ALA A 268 2.79 8.71 4.68
N TRP A 269 3.04 9.36 3.55
CA TRP A 269 4.41 9.69 3.11
C TRP A 269 4.88 11.02 3.69
N ASP A 270 6.19 11.25 3.69
CA ASP A 270 6.77 12.49 4.18
C ASP A 270 6.34 13.66 3.27
N GLY A 271 5.78 14.71 3.88
CA GLY A 271 5.19 15.84 3.16
C GLY A 271 3.78 15.59 2.61
N ALA A 272 3.14 14.48 2.97
CA ALA A 272 1.72 14.27 2.65
C ALA A 272 0.87 15.43 3.21
N PRO A 273 -0.17 15.88 2.47
CA PRO A 273 -1.09 16.87 3.00
C PRO A 273 -1.70 16.36 4.31
N GLN A 274 -1.54 17.15 5.37
CA GLN A 274 -2.24 16.96 6.64
C GLN A 274 -3.55 17.76 6.57
N HIS A 275 -4.62 17.25 7.14
CA HIS A 275 -5.93 17.93 7.16
C HIS A 275 -5.93 19.18 7.97
#